data_b927159f2a3a20929e6845f6cbb4fcff
#
_entry.id   b927159f2a3a20929e6845f6cbb4fcff
#
_cell.length_a   1.000
_cell.length_b   1.000
_cell.length_c   1.000
_cell.angle_alpha   90.00
_cell.angle_beta   90.00
_cell.angle_gamma   90.00
#
_symmetry.space_group_name_H-M   'P 1'
#
loop_
_entity.id
_entity.type
_entity.pdbx_description
1 polymer ?
#
loop_
_entity_poly.entity_id
_entity_poly.type
_entity_poly.pdbx_seq_one_letter_code
_entity_poly.pdbx_strand_id
1 'polypeptide(L)'
;MDSQQNNTIHAPDDGQMVRQAEMFSNRITKNVRHLRKWARKHGIECFRIYDRDIPELPFALDLYLERANLQAYSKPLMDAPAQRRWLATMHQAAARGLGQPLTTVILKQRSGQRPADQYRKLAASADDFVVSEGGHRFIVNLLDHLDTGLFLDHRETRALVGRLAPGRHVLNLFSYTGSFSVYAARSGAASTTSIDLSKTYLDWARRNFELNGLEPGSNRLVQADVLRFLQEERASRDRYGLIVLDPPSFSNSKRMQGVLDVQRDHVALVRGCLALLASGGEMLFSTNLHSFKLDADALAAVKMREISAQTVPPDFRNRRIHRCWRITAATAGERDEGKIKSSGSHKL
;
A
#
# COMPACT_ATOMS: atom_id res chain seq x y z
N MET A 1 -16.50 -2.90 45.79
CA MET A 1 -15.55 -1.75 45.78
C MET A 1 -14.44 -2.09 44.80
N ASP A 2 -14.74 -1.86 43.50
CA ASP A 2 -13.79 -2.16 42.41
C ASP A 2 -12.85 -0.97 42.23
N SER A 3 -11.59 -1.22 42.55
CA SER A 3 -10.49 -0.29 42.31
C SER A 3 -10.19 -0.27 40.78
N GLN A 4 -10.87 0.59 40.03
CA GLN A 4 -10.41 0.97 38.71
C GLN A 4 -9.07 1.71 38.88
N GLN A 5 -7.97 1.02 38.66
CA GLN A 5 -6.67 1.65 38.46
C GLN A 5 -6.74 2.45 37.15
N ASN A 6 -6.97 3.74 37.30
CA ASN A 6 -6.77 4.73 36.21
C ASN A 6 -5.29 4.70 35.84
N ASN A 7 -4.94 3.96 34.81
CA ASN A 7 -3.63 3.96 34.20
C ASN A 7 -3.48 5.27 33.39
N THR A 8 -3.33 6.38 34.09
CA THR A 8 -3.01 7.68 33.53
C THR A 8 -1.59 7.59 32.98
N ILE A 9 -1.41 7.40 31.70
CA ILE A 9 -0.10 7.44 31.04
C ILE A 9 0.34 8.91 31.09
N HIS A 10 1.19 9.25 32.06
CA HIS A 10 1.80 10.58 32.14
C HIS A 10 2.71 10.83 30.95
N ALA A 11 2.78 12.10 30.50
CA ALA A 11 3.79 12.53 29.57
C ALA A 11 5.18 12.16 30.10
N PRO A 12 6.12 11.69 29.26
CA PRO A 12 7.46 11.34 29.73
C PRO A 12 8.13 12.57 30.34
N ASP A 13 8.78 12.40 31.50
CA ASP A 13 9.64 13.43 32.06
C ASP A 13 10.85 13.70 31.15
N ASP A 14 11.59 14.77 31.45
CA ASP A 14 12.72 15.18 30.60
C ASP A 14 13.81 14.08 30.53
N GLY A 15 14.09 13.38 31.64
CA GLY A 15 15.04 12.28 31.65
C GLY A 15 14.59 11.09 30.84
N GLN A 16 13.31 10.75 30.91
CA GLN A 16 12.72 9.70 30.07
C GLN A 16 12.71 10.08 28.58
N MET A 17 12.43 11.35 28.27
CA MET A 17 12.44 11.85 26.90
C MET A 17 13.84 11.78 26.27
N VAL A 18 14.89 12.12 27.04
CA VAL A 18 16.29 11.99 26.59
C VAL A 18 16.63 10.53 26.33
N ARG A 19 16.30 9.62 27.24
CA ARG A 19 16.52 8.16 27.02
C ARG A 19 15.80 7.65 25.79
N GLN A 20 14.54 8.03 25.58
CA GLN A 20 13.77 7.67 24.39
C GLN A 20 14.43 8.18 23.10
N ALA A 21 14.91 9.42 23.08
CA ALA A 21 15.60 10.01 21.96
C ALA A 21 16.91 9.29 21.62
N GLU A 22 17.70 8.90 22.63
CA GLU A 22 18.91 8.10 22.45
C GLU A 22 18.61 6.71 21.89
N MET A 23 17.64 6.01 22.47
CA MET A 23 17.20 4.69 22.00
C MET A 23 16.73 4.75 20.54
N PHE A 24 15.96 5.78 20.19
CA PHE A 24 15.45 5.99 18.84
C PHE A 24 16.57 6.23 17.84
N SER A 25 17.46 7.20 18.14
CA SER A 25 18.61 7.53 17.31
C SER A 25 19.53 6.32 17.09
N ASN A 26 19.87 5.58 18.17
CA ASN A 26 20.73 4.41 18.10
C ASN A 26 20.09 3.29 17.25
N ARG A 27 18.78 3.07 17.39
CA ARG A 27 18.06 2.07 16.57
C ARG A 27 18.09 2.46 15.11
N ILE A 28 17.82 3.72 14.78
CA ILE A 28 17.87 4.23 13.39
C ILE A 28 19.27 4.05 12.82
N THR A 29 20.33 4.46 13.53
CA THR A 29 21.73 4.31 13.10
C THR A 29 22.07 2.85 12.76
N LYS A 30 21.67 1.92 13.64
CA LYS A 30 21.88 0.47 13.40
C LYS A 30 21.14 0.01 12.15
N ASN A 31 19.88 0.38 11.98
CA ASN A 31 19.05 -0.04 10.85
C ASN A 31 19.57 0.55 9.53
N VAL A 32 19.91 1.84 9.52
CA VAL A 32 20.49 2.52 8.34
C VAL A 32 21.74 1.82 7.82
N ARG A 33 22.68 1.47 8.73
CA ARG A 33 23.93 0.79 8.36
C ARG A 33 23.67 -0.54 7.63
N HIS A 34 22.67 -1.28 8.07
CA HIS A 34 22.29 -2.56 7.48
C HIS A 34 21.49 -2.38 6.20
N LEU A 35 20.45 -1.55 6.22
CA LEU A 35 19.48 -1.43 5.13
C LEU A 35 20.03 -0.65 3.93
N ARG A 36 20.89 0.37 4.13
CA ARG A 36 21.54 1.08 3.01
C ARG A 36 22.38 0.14 2.15
N LYS A 37 23.10 -0.83 2.77
CA LYS A 37 23.89 -1.81 2.02
C LYS A 37 23.00 -2.72 1.19
N TRP A 38 21.91 -3.19 1.77
CA TRP A 38 20.89 -4.00 1.09
C TRP A 38 20.22 -3.22 -0.05
N ALA A 39 19.73 -2.01 0.21
CA ALA A 39 19.06 -1.17 -0.76
C ALA A 39 19.95 -0.86 -1.98
N ARG A 40 21.22 -0.49 -1.75
CA ARG A 40 22.19 -0.27 -2.81
C ARG A 40 22.40 -1.50 -3.68
N LYS A 41 22.53 -2.69 -3.07
CA LYS A 41 22.69 -3.96 -3.81
C LYS A 41 21.49 -4.25 -4.73
N HIS A 42 20.31 -3.79 -4.38
CA HIS A 42 19.06 -4.06 -5.12
C HIS A 42 18.59 -2.87 -5.97
N GLY A 43 19.36 -1.79 -6.09
CA GLY A 43 18.98 -0.60 -6.84
C GLY A 43 17.73 0.10 -6.26
N ILE A 44 17.61 0.16 -4.93
CA ILE A 44 16.48 0.72 -4.21
C ILE A 44 16.91 2.04 -3.55
N GLU A 45 16.24 3.14 -3.87
CA GLU A 45 16.50 4.48 -3.33
C GLU A 45 15.46 4.93 -2.29
N CYS A 46 14.41 4.11 -2.07
CA CYS A 46 13.34 4.38 -1.12
C CYS A 46 12.98 3.13 -0.31
N PHE A 47 13.13 3.18 1.02
CA PHE A 47 12.92 2.03 1.89
C PHE A 47 12.65 2.43 3.33
N ARG A 48 12.02 1.53 4.09
CA ARG A 48 11.69 1.76 5.50
C ARG A 48 12.91 1.50 6.39
N ILE A 49 13.23 2.47 7.25
CA ILE A 49 14.33 2.40 8.20
C ILE A 49 13.86 1.94 9.58
N TYR A 50 12.69 2.40 10.00
CA TYR A 50 12.14 2.14 11.33
C TYR A 50 10.63 1.89 11.21
N ASP A 51 10.15 0.83 11.85
CA ASP A 51 8.75 0.37 11.78
C ASP A 51 8.23 -0.01 13.17
N ARG A 52 8.09 1.00 14.06
CA ARG A 52 7.66 0.77 15.46
C ARG A 52 8.51 -0.28 16.16
N ASP A 53 9.83 -0.26 15.93
CA ASP A 53 10.78 -1.22 16.47
C ASP A 53 10.78 -1.22 18.00
N ILE A 54 10.50 -0.08 18.62
CA ILE A 54 10.43 0.15 20.05
C ILE A 54 8.96 0.50 20.38
N PRO A 55 8.27 -0.28 21.22
CA PRO A 55 6.83 -0.10 21.47
C PRO A 55 6.43 1.30 21.97
N GLU A 56 7.29 1.94 22.75
CA GLU A 56 7.06 3.29 23.29
C GLU A 56 7.23 4.39 22.24
N LEU A 57 7.81 4.06 21.08
CA LEU A 57 8.14 4.98 20.00
C LEU A 57 7.37 4.63 18.74
N PRO A 58 6.07 4.98 18.66
CA PRO A 58 5.17 4.59 17.58
C PRO A 58 5.41 5.43 16.32
N PHE A 59 6.59 5.31 15.74
CA PHE A 59 6.97 5.97 14.49
C PHE A 59 7.17 4.97 13.36
N ALA A 60 7.00 5.44 12.13
CA ALA A 60 7.60 4.83 10.95
C ALA A 60 8.53 5.86 10.30
N LEU A 61 9.68 5.43 9.84
CA LEU A 61 10.65 6.28 9.16
C LEU A 61 11.03 5.66 7.82
N ASP A 62 10.67 6.35 6.76
CA ASP A 62 10.97 5.95 5.39
C ASP A 62 12.01 6.90 4.80
N LEU A 63 13.06 6.34 4.19
CA LEU A 63 14.10 7.09 3.50
C LEU A 63 13.81 7.12 2.00
N TYR A 64 14.02 8.28 1.38
CA TYR A 64 13.90 8.53 -0.05
C TYR A 64 15.15 9.32 -0.49
N LEU A 65 16.18 8.64 -0.97
CA LEU A 65 17.50 9.25 -1.21
C LEU A 65 18.06 9.91 0.07
N GLU A 66 18.23 11.24 0.02
CA GLU A 66 18.72 12.04 1.14
C GLU A 66 17.58 12.74 1.93
N ARG A 67 16.31 12.36 1.70
CA ARG A 67 15.15 12.87 2.41
C ARG A 67 14.44 11.77 3.15
N ALA A 68 13.81 12.10 4.26
CA ALA A 68 13.09 11.11 5.06
C ALA A 68 11.69 11.58 5.44
N ASN A 69 10.74 10.63 5.49
CA ASN A 69 9.38 10.82 5.95
C ASN A 69 9.22 10.13 7.31
N LEU A 70 9.17 10.93 8.38
CA LEU A 70 8.92 10.46 9.74
C LEU A 70 7.44 10.57 10.05
N GLN A 71 6.76 9.44 10.13
CA GLN A 71 5.36 9.37 10.48
C GLN A 71 5.18 9.05 11.96
N ALA A 72 4.54 9.95 12.70
CA ALA A 72 4.14 9.72 14.08
C ALA A 72 2.71 9.18 14.14
N TYR A 73 2.53 8.01 14.75
CA TYR A 73 1.21 7.48 15.07
C TYR A 73 0.77 7.98 16.42
N SER A 74 -0.43 8.55 16.52
CA SER A 74 -0.91 9.23 17.72
C SER A 74 -0.79 8.37 18.98
N LYS A 75 -0.21 8.96 20.04
CA LYS A 75 -0.44 8.52 21.42
C LYS A 75 -1.53 9.40 22.01
N PRO A 76 -2.66 8.84 22.48
CA PRO A 76 -3.84 9.60 22.88
C PRO A 76 -3.75 10.39 24.20
N LEU A 77 -2.63 10.36 24.93
CA LEU A 77 -2.62 10.68 26.37
C LEU A 77 -1.60 11.75 26.82
N MET A 78 -1.18 12.63 25.89
CA MET A 78 -0.36 13.79 26.25
C MET A 78 -1.14 15.08 26.01
N ASP A 79 -0.95 16.10 26.86
CA ASP A 79 -1.41 17.44 26.51
C ASP A 79 -0.67 17.98 25.27
N ALA A 80 -1.25 18.96 24.61
CA ALA A 80 -0.72 19.47 23.36
C ALA A 80 0.71 20.06 23.47
N PRO A 81 1.10 20.77 24.56
CA PRO A 81 2.46 21.23 24.75
C PRO A 81 3.49 20.12 24.91
N ALA A 82 3.22 19.13 25.76
CA ALA A 82 4.11 17.98 25.97
C ALA A 82 4.27 17.15 24.70
N GLN A 83 3.17 16.93 23.97
CA GLN A 83 3.21 16.23 22.70
C GLN A 83 4.09 16.96 21.66
N ARG A 84 3.99 18.28 21.56
CA ARG A 84 4.84 19.05 20.65
C ARG A 84 6.33 18.94 21.01
N ARG A 85 6.68 19.04 22.31
CA ARG A 85 8.07 18.89 22.77
C ARG A 85 8.59 17.49 22.45
N TRP A 86 7.82 16.46 22.78
CA TRP A 86 8.19 15.08 22.53
C TRP A 86 8.41 14.81 21.02
N LEU A 87 7.49 15.25 20.17
CA LEU A 87 7.63 15.12 18.71
C LEU A 87 8.86 15.83 18.17
N ALA A 88 9.14 17.07 18.65
CA ALA A 88 10.34 17.82 18.25
C ALA A 88 11.62 17.08 18.66
N THR A 89 11.66 16.52 19.89
CA THR A 89 12.80 15.75 20.38
C THR A 89 13.01 14.47 19.55
N MET A 90 11.94 13.73 19.26
CA MET A 90 12.02 12.52 18.41
C MET A 90 12.40 12.85 16.96
N HIS A 91 11.93 13.96 16.43
CA HIS A 91 12.31 14.46 15.09
C HIS A 91 13.82 14.73 15.01
N GLN A 92 14.37 15.43 16.02
CA GLN A 92 15.82 15.66 16.12
C GLN A 92 16.60 14.35 16.29
N ALA A 93 16.08 13.42 17.10
CA ALA A 93 16.69 12.10 17.29
C ALA A 93 16.71 11.28 15.98
N ALA A 94 15.65 11.36 15.19
CA ALA A 94 15.60 10.71 13.87
C ALA A 94 16.66 11.29 12.91
N ALA A 95 16.78 12.60 12.84
CA ALA A 95 17.79 13.27 12.02
C ALA A 95 19.22 12.89 12.44
N ARG A 96 19.51 12.87 13.76
CA ARG A 96 20.80 12.38 14.28
C ARG A 96 21.07 10.93 13.90
N GLY A 97 20.07 10.05 14.07
CA GLY A 97 20.20 8.63 13.76
C GLY A 97 20.43 8.35 12.27
N LEU A 98 19.90 9.19 11.39
CA LEU A 98 20.15 9.16 9.95
C LEU A 98 21.51 9.77 9.57
N GLY A 99 22.10 10.60 10.43
CA GLY A 99 23.25 11.45 10.10
C GLY A 99 22.92 12.52 9.09
N GLN A 100 21.70 13.10 9.14
CA GLN A 100 21.17 14.05 8.16
C GLN A 100 20.72 15.35 8.83
N PRO A 101 20.69 16.49 8.10
CA PRO A 101 20.09 17.72 8.60
C PRO A 101 18.62 17.54 8.96
N LEU A 102 18.15 18.22 10.00
CA LEU A 102 16.74 18.18 10.43
C LEU A 102 15.77 18.59 9.31
N THR A 103 16.18 19.52 8.46
CA THR A 103 15.39 20.04 7.34
C THR A 103 15.08 18.99 6.26
N THR A 104 15.85 17.89 6.19
CA THR A 104 15.60 16.81 5.23
C THR A 104 14.68 15.71 5.78
N VAL A 105 14.32 15.78 7.07
CA VAL A 105 13.40 14.83 7.72
C VAL A 105 12.04 15.51 7.89
N ILE A 106 11.06 15.05 7.13
CA ILE A 106 9.70 15.61 7.14
C ILE A 106 8.88 14.85 8.19
N LEU A 107 8.43 15.55 9.24
CA LEU A 107 7.58 14.97 10.27
C LEU A 107 6.11 15.11 9.89
N LYS A 108 5.40 13.99 9.83
CA LYS A 108 3.95 13.93 9.62
C LYS A 108 3.28 13.27 10.81
N GLN A 109 2.18 13.83 11.28
CA GLN A 109 1.35 13.23 12.32
C GLN A 109 0.17 12.51 11.68
N ARG A 110 0.02 11.23 11.96
CA ARG A 110 -1.19 10.47 11.65
C ARG A 110 -2.08 10.44 12.89
N SER A 111 -2.82 11.52 13.13
CA SER A 111 -3.89 11.55 14.13
C SER A 111 -5.05 10.71 13.63
N GLY A 112 -5.75 9.98 14.53
CA GLY A 112 -6.84 9.03 14.25
C GLY A 112 -7.72 9.45 13.08
N GLN A 113 -7.46 8.89 11.92
CA GLN A 113 -7.85 9.49 10.64
C GLN A 113 -9.30 9.21 10.32
N ARG A 114 -10.01 10.25 9.98
CA ARG A 114 -11.16 10.08 9.07
C ARG A 114 -10.61 9.69 7.70
N PRO A 115 -11.18 8.71 7.02
CA PRO A 115 -10.72 8.24 5.70
C PRO A 115 -10.58 9.35 4.64
N ALA A 116 -11.32 10.45 4.80
CA ALA A 116 -11.24 11.62 3.92
C ALA A 116 -9.89 12.38 3.98
N ASP A 117 -9.11 12.23 5.06
CA ASP A 117 -7.85 12.96 5.22
C ASP A 117 -6.71 12.37 4.37
N GLN A 118 -6.86 11.15 3.88
CA GLN A 118 -5.88 10.46 3.05
C GLN A 118 -5.63 11.18 1.70
N TYR A 119 -6.67 11.85 1.18
CA TYR A 119 -6.63 12.58 -0.09
C TYR A 119 -6.37 14.08 0.08
N ARG A 120 -6.11 14.53 1.30
CA ARG A 120 -5.93 15.96 1.59
C ARG A 120 -4.57 16.43 1.10
N LYS A 121 -4.56 17.46 0.26
CA LYS A 121 -3.36 18.21 -0.08
C LYS A 121 -2.94 19.03 1.14
N LEU A 122 -1.71 18.84 1.63
CA LEU A 122 -1.19 19.50 2.82
C LEU A 122 -0.57 20.85 2.48
N ALA A 123 0.07 20.99 1.31
CA ALA A 123 0.72 22.17 0.80
C ALA A 123 0.73 22.20 -0.74
N ALA A 124 1.33 23.18 -1.33
CA ALA A 124 1.53 23.33 -2.77
C ALA A 124 2.98 23.81 -3.04
N SER A 125 3.95 23.07 -2.48
CA SER A 125 5.37 23.43 -2.57
C SER A 125 6.01 23.05 -3.91
N ALA A 126 5.35 22.20 -4.71
CA ALA A 126 5.90 21.60 -5.93
C ALA A 126 7.23 20.86 -5.69
N ASP A 127 7.40 20.27 -4.50
CA ASP A 127 8.62 19.58 -4.07
C ASP A 127 8.65 18.11 -4.52
N ASP A 128 8.36 17.90 -5.80
CA ASP A 128 8.45 16.58 -6.41
C ASP A 128 9.90 16.22 -6.72
N PHE A 129 10.28 14.98 -6.45
CA PHE A 129 11.56 14.43 -6.85
C PHE A 129 11.45 12.97 -7.26
N VAL A 130 12.47 12.44 -7.91
CA VAL A 130 12.46 11.10 -8.48
C VAL A 130 13.27 10.15 -7.63
N VAL A 131 12.71 8.95 -7.38
CA VAL A 131 13.41 7.82 -6.77
C VAL A 131 13.36 6.61 -7.69
N SER A 132 14.36 5.73 -7.55
CA SER A 132 14.45 4.46 -8.28
C SER A 132 14.07 3.29 -7.38
N GLU A 133 13.31 2.35 -7.94
CA GLU A 133 12.98 1.09 -7.30
C GLU A 133 12.91 -0.02 -8.37
N GLY A 134 13.73 -1.06 -8.24
CA GLY A 134 13.70 -2.22 -9.13
C GLY A 134 13.93 -1.89 -10.62
N GLY A 135 14.72 -0.87 -10.93
CA GLY A 135 14.98 -0.41 -12.29
C GLY A 135 13.92 0.52 -12.87
N HIS A 136 12.90 0.89 -12.09
CA HIS A 136 11.84 1.84 -12.47
C HIS A 136 11.99 3.14 -11.69
N ARG A 137 11.51 4.25 -12.27
CA ARG A 137 11.57 5.59 -11.67
C ARG A 137 10.19 6.05 -11.24
N PHE A 138 10.10 6.67 -10.07
CA PHE A 138 8.86 7.16 -9.50
C PHE A 138 9.02 8.57 -8.97
N ILE A 139 8.05 9.42 -9.29
CA ILE A 139 7.93 10.74 -8.69
C ILE A 139 7.34 10.55 -7.29
N VAL A 140 7.98 11.15 -6.30
CA VAL A 140 7.51 11.19 -4.92
C VAL A 140 7.47 12.62 -4.40
N ASN A 141 6.59 12.86 -3.42
CA ASN A 141 6.43 14.15 -2.76
C ASN A 141 6.22 13.93 -1.26
N LEU A 142 7.12 14.48 -0.46
CA LEU A 142 7.07 14.30 0.98
C LEU A 142 6.34 15.44 1.72
N LEU A 143 6.03 16.55 1.07
CA LEU A 143 5.46 17.76 1.71
C LEU A 143 3.96 17.93 1.43
N ASP A 144 3.57 17.84 0.16
CA ASP A 144 2.25 18.30 -0.28
C ASP A 144 1.12 17.30 -0.01
N HIS A 145 1.46 16.03 0.15
CA HIS A 145 0.49 14.95 0.32
C HIS A 145 0.77 14.14 1.58
N LEU A 146 -0.27 13.57 2.17
CA LEU A 146 -0.10 12.67 3.31
C LEU A 146 0.69 11.42 2.91
N ASP A 147 0.29 10.79 1.79
CA ASP A 147 0.99 9.67 1.20
C ASP A 147 1.99 10.17 0.14
N THR A 148 3.11 9.49 0.02
CA THR A 148 4.30 10.00 -0.68
C THR A 148 4.31 9.79 -2.18
N GLY A 149 3.30 9.14 -2.74
CA GLY A 149 3.24 8.77 -4.16
C GLY A 149 3.71 7.35 -4.46
N LEU A 150 4.33 6.66 -3.51
CA LEU A 150 4.77 5.28 -3.65
C LEU A 150 4.61 4.52 -2.33
N PHE A 151 3.80 3.48 -2.30
CA PHE A 151 3.65 2.59 -1.15
C PHE A 151 4.79 1.58 -1.11
N LEU A 152 5.73 1.76 -0.18
CA LEU A 152 6.97 0.98 -0.12
C LEU A 152 6.72 -0.50 0.27
N ASP A 153 5.68 -0.77 1.02
CA ASP A 153 5.28 -2.12 1.43
C ASP A 153 4.84 -3.00 0.25
N HIS A 154 4.44 -2.41 -0.88
CA HIS A 154 4.06 -3.14 -2.09
C HIS A 154 5.22 -3.39 -3.08
N ARG A 155 6.47 -3.14 -2.71
CA ARG A 155 7.64 -3.36 -3.59
C ARG A 155 7.70 -4.78 -4.15
N GLU A 156 7.56 -5.79 -3.30
CA GLU A 156 7.61 -7.19 -3.72
C GLU A 156 6.36 -7.57 -4.53
N THR A 157 5.21 -6.98 -4.22
CA THR A 157 3.98 -7.17 -5.01
C THR A 157 4.14 -6.57 -6.40
N ARG A 158 4.73 -5.38 -6.53
CA ARG A 158 5.05 -4.76 -7.83
C ARG A 158 6.01 -5.62 -8.64
N ALA A 159 7.06 -6.13 -8.01
CA ALA A 159 8.00 -7.05 -8.66
C ALA A 159 7.31 -8.35 -9.12
N LEU A 160 6.36 -8.87 -8.35
CA LEU A 160 5.55 -10.02 -8.74
C LEU A 160 4.67 -9.69 -9.95
N VAL A 161 4.00 -8.54 -9.95
CA VAL A 161 3.22 -8.05 -11.11
C VAL A 161 4.11 -7.98 -12.35
N GLY A 162 5.31 -7.42 -12.26
CA GLY A 162 6.26 -7.40 -13.38
C GLY A 162 6.58 -8.81 -13.90
N ARG A 163 6.80 -9.79 -13.03
CA ARG A 163 7.06 -11.18 -13.45
C ARG A 163 5.86 -11.86 -14.12
N LEU A 164 4.64 -11.48 -13.75
CA LEU A 164 3.42 -12.08 -14.27
C LEU A 164 2.88 -11.40 -15.54
N ALA A 165 3.29 -10.17 -15.80
CA ALA A 165 2.73 -9.30 -16.82
C ALA A 165 3.12 -9.60 -18.29
N PRO A 166 4.28 -10.19 -18.64
CA PRO A 166 4.71 -10.33 -20.03
C PRO A 166 3.64 -10.94 -20.93
N GLY A 167 3.32 -10.24 -22.05
CA GLY A 167 2.34 -10.64 -23.05
C GLY A 167 0.88 -10.54 -22.61
N ARG A 168 0.59 -10.13 -21.39
CA ARG A 168 -0.77 -10.06 -20.84
C ARG A 168 -1.35 -8.66 -20.95
N HIS A 169 -2.67 -8.56 -21.08
CA HIS A 169 -3.44 -7.35 -20.81
C HIS A 169 -3.62 -7.24 -19.29
N VAL A 170 -3.20 -6.12 -18.70
CA VAL A 170 -3.18 -5.92 -17.24
C VAL A 170 -4.20 -4.86 -16.85
N LEU A 171 -5.06 -5.17 -15.86
CA LEU A 171 -5.98 -4.24 -15.23
C LEU A 171 -5.48 -3.91 -13.83
N ASN A 172 -5.31 -2.63 -13.54
CA ASN A 172 -4.90 -2.11 -12.22
C ASN A 172 -6.03 -1.25 -11.66
N LEU A 173 -6.70 -1.76 -10.65
CA LEU A 173 -7.85 -1.13 -9.98
C LEU A 173 -7.41 -0.46 -8.69
N PHE A 174 -7.95 0.74 -8.41
CA PHE A 174 -7.47 1.64 -7.37
C PHE A 174 -5.99 1.98 -7.59
N SER A 175 -5.69 2.38 -8.82
CA SER A 175 -4.32 2.38 -9.35
C SER A 175 -3.40 3.42 -8.70
N TYR A 176 -3.94 4.37 -7.95
CA TYR A 176 -3.18 5.44 -7.31
C TYR A 176 -2.27 6.14 -8.34
N THR A 177 -0.97 6.18 -8.10
CA THR A 177 0.03 6.79 -9.00
C THR A 177 0.53 5.84 -10.09
N GLY A 178 -0.14 4.70 -10.32
CA GLY A 178 0.12 3.77 -11.41
C GLY A 178 1.37 2.89 -11.25
N SER A 179 1.93 2.77 -10.05
CA SER A 179 3.21 2.07 -9.86
C SER A 179 3.18 0.58 -10.26
N PHE A 180 2.07 -0.14 -10.03
CA PHE A 180 1.90 -1.51 -10.53
C PHE A 180 1.90 -1.57 -12.06
N SER A 181 1.23 -0.61 -12.71
CA SER A 181 1.16 -0.53 -14.17
C SER A 181 2.51 -0.20 -14.80
N VAL A 182 3.35 0.62 -14.15
CA VAL A 182 4.73 0.87 -14.57
C VAL A 182 5.53 -0.44 -14.57
N TYR A 183 5.47 -1.22 -13.49
CA TYR A 183 6.14 -2.52 -13.45
C TYR A 183 5.63 -3.47 -14.52
N ALA A 184 4.31 -3.56 -14.71
CA ALA A 184 3.71 -4.41 -15.73
C ALA A 184 4.17 -4.04 -17.14
N ALA A 185 4.02 -2.77 -17.52
CA ALA A 185 4.34 -2.27 -18.85
C ALA A 185 5.83 -2.40 -19.18
N ARG A 186 6.71 -2.01 -18.23
CA ARG A 186 8.16 -2.12 -18.38
C ARG A 186 8.66 -3.57 -18.45
N SER A 187 7.87 -4.51 -17.95
CA SER A 187 8.17 -5.95 -18.04
C SER A 187 7.57 -6.63 -19.29
N GLY A 188 6.96 -5.88 -20.21
CA GLY A 188 6.44 -6.42 -21.47
C GLY A 188 4.97 -6.85 -21.42
N ALA A 189 4.13 -6.24 -20.59
CA ALA A 189 2.68 -6.37 -20.71
C ALA A 189 2.23 -5.95 -22.12
N ALA A 190 1.25 -6.64 -22.71
CA ALA A 190 0.65 -6.26 -23.98
C ALA A 190 -0.06 -4.90 -23.90
N SER A 191 -0.72 -4.65 -22.77
CA SER A 191 -1.28 -3.35 -22.42
C SER A 191 -1.53 -3.24 -20.93
N THR A 192 -1.67 -2.00 -20.42
CA THR A 192 -2.15 -1.74 -19.07
C THR A 192 -3.37 -0.82 -19.09
N THR A 193 -4.37 -1.10 -18.26
CA THR A 193 -5.50 -0.21 -17.99
C THR A 193 -5.52 0.08 -16.48
N SER A 194 -5.36 1.34 -16.11
CA SER A 194 -5.31 1.81 -14.73
C SER A 194 -6.55 2.61 -14.41
N ILE A 195 -7.29 2.19 -13.40
CA ILE A 195 -8.55 2.82 -12.96
C ILE A 195 -8.34 3.45 -11.61
N ASP A 196 -8.64 4.73 -11.49
CA ASP A 196 -8.71 5.46 -10.21
C ASP A 196 -9.78 6.55 -10.27
N LEU A 197 -10.38 6.84 -9.12
CA LEU A 197 -11.37 7.90 -9.01
C LEU A 197 -10.75 9.30 -9.00
N SER A 198 -9.50 9.40 -8.54
CA SER A 198 -8.79 10.66 -8.33
C SER A 198 -8.08 11.12 -9.60
N LYS A 199 -8.56 12.22 -10.18
CA LYS A 199 -7.83 12.87 -11.29
C LYS A 199 -6.39 13.23 -10.92
N THR A 200 -6.16 13.72 -9.69
CA THR A 200 -4.82 14.07 -9.20
C THR A 200 -3.87 12.89 -9.24
N TYR A 201 -4.33 11.71 -8.84
CA TYR A 201 -3.50 10.51 -8.87
C TYR A 201 -3.28 9.98 -10.27
N LEU A 202 -4.28 10.08 -11.15
CA LEU A 202 -4.11 9.74 -12.56
C LEU A 202 -3.17 10.70 -13.31
N ASP A 203 -3.18 11.99 -12.98
CA ASP A 203 -2.21 12.95 -13.51
C ASP A 203 -0.78 12.64 -13.01
N TRP A 204 -0.65 12.18 -11.77
CA TRP A 204 0.62 11.67 -11.23
C TRP A 204 1.04 10.36 -11.90
N ALA A 205 0.11 9.43 -12.11
CA ALA A 205 0.37 8.19 -12.86
C ALA A 205 0.85 8.47 -14.28
N ARG A 206 0.26 9.44 -14.98
CA ARG A 206 0.70 9.87 -16.32
C ARG A 206 2.15 10.32 -16.29
N ARG A 207 2.53 11.15 -15.32
CA ARG A 207 3.92 11.62 -15.17
C ARG A 207 4.88 10.48 -14.85
N ASN A 208 4.46 9.49 -14.05
CA ASN A 208 5.23 8.28 -13.81
C ASN A 208 5.39 7.44 -15.10
N PHE A 209 4.36 7.37 -15.94
CA PHE A 209 4.43 6.67 -17.23
C PHE A 209 5.42 7.37 -18.17
N GLU A 210 5.29 8.68 -18.35
CA GLU A 210 6.22 9.51 -19.14
C GLU A 210 7.67 9.35 -18.64
N LEU A 211 7.87 9.40 -17.32
CA LEU A 211 9.20 9.21 -16.69
C LEU A 211 9.83 7.85 -17.01
N ASN A 212 9.02 6.83 -17.26
CA ASN A 212 9.46 5.47 -17.62
C ASN A 212 9.37 5.16 -19.11
N GLY A 213 9.08 6.16 -19.97
CA GLY A 213 8.99 6.01 -21.42
C GLY A 213 7.83 5.12 -21.85
N LEU A 214 6.69 5.17 -21.16
CA LEU A 214 5.51 4.37 -21.50
C LEU A 214 4.57 5.14 -22.40
N GLU A 215 4.24 4.55 -23.54
CA GLU A 215 3.36 5.15 -24.55
C GLU A 215 1.88 5.11 -24.10
N PRO A 216 1.12 6.22 -24.27
CA PRO A 216 -0.30 6.28 -23.90
C PRO A 216 -1.19 5.26 -24.63
N GLY A 217 -0.83 4.88 -25.87
CA GLY A 217 -1.65 3.99 -26.72
C GLY A 217 -1.91 2.62 -26.10
N SER A 218 -0.89 2.02 -25.46
CA SER A 218 -0.98 0.73 -24.78
C SER A 218 -1.13 0.83 -23.26
N ASN A 219 -1.06 2.06 -22.70
CA ASN A 219 -1.09 2.27 -21.25
C ASN A 219 -2.19 3.29 -20.89
N ARG A 220 -3.43 2.80 -20.75
CA ARG A 220 -4.62 3.62 -20.55
C ARG A 220 -4.77 4.03 -19.08
N LEU A 221 -5.13 5.31 -18.87
CA LEU A 221 -5.54 5.86 -17.57
C LEU A 221 -7.02 6.25 -17.64
N VAL A 222 -7.85 5.71 -16.79
CA VAL A 222 -9.30 5.90 -16.79
C VAL A 222 -9.77 6.41 -15.45
N GLN A 223 -10.39 7.59 -15.46
CA GLN A 223 -11.02 8.13 -14.25
C GLN A 223 -12.42 7.54 -14.08
N ALA A 224 -12.57 6.59 -13.16
CA ALA A 224 -13.85 5.97 -12.86
C ALA A 224 -13.93 5.48 -11.41
N ASP A 225 -15.15 5.33 -10.91
CA ASP A 225 -15.46 4.52 -9.74
C ASP A 225 -15.26 3.05 -10.09
N VAL A 226 -14.42 2.33 -9.33
CA VAL A 226 -14.06 0.94 -9.63
C VAL A 226 -15.28 0.01 -9.60
N LEU A 227 -16.19 0.17 -8.63
CA LEU A 227 -17.40 -0.66 -8.55
C LEU A 227 -18.28 -0.47 -9.78
N ARG A 228 -18.45 0.78 -10.20
CA ARG A 228 -19.21 1.13 -11.40
C ARG A 228 -18.51 0.59 -12.66
N PHE A 229 -17.20 0.79 -12.78
CA PHE A 229 -16.40 0.27 -13.89
C PHE A 229 -16.56 -1.25 -14.04
N LEU A 230 -16.45 -2.00 -12.94
CA LEU A 230 -16.62 -3.45 -12.95
C LEU A 230 -18.02 -3.89 -13.38
N GLN A 231 -19.06 -3.11 -13.08
CA GLN A 231 -20.42 -3.39 -13.50
C GLN A 231 -20.61 -3.11 -15.00
N GLU A 232 -20.12 -1.96 -15.48
CA GLU A 232 -20.25 -1.52 -16.89
C GLU A 232 -19.45 -2.44 -17.83
N GLU A 233 -18.22 -2.82 -17.45
CA GLU A 233 -17.34 -3.66 -18.24
C GLU A 233 -17.72 -5.15 -18.22
N ARG A 234 -18.64 -5.57 -17.37
CA ARG A 234 -19.05 -6.99 -17.27
C ARG A 234 -19.49 -7.59 -18.61
N ALA A 235 -20.13 -6.79 -19.46
CA ALA A 235 -20.58 -7.19 -20.80
C ALA A 235 -19.49 -7.01 -21.87
N SER A 236 -18.36 -6.36 -21.56
CA SER A 236 -17.24 -6.19 -22.46
C SER A 236 -16.67 -7.53 -22.88
N ARG A 237 -16.11 -7.57 -24.12
CA ARG A 237 -15.33 -8.72 -24.59
C ARG A 237 -13.87 -8.67 -24.13
N ASP A 238 -13.44 -7.52 -23.61
CA ASP A 238 -12.09 -7.37 -23.11
C ASP A 238 -11.86 -8.29 -21.91
N ARG A 239 -10.76 -8.99 -21.93
CA ARG A 239 -10.35 -9.90 -20.87
C ARG A 239 -8.91 -9.62 -20.49
N TYR A 240 -8.66 -9.62 -19.19
CA TYR A 240 -7.36 -9.33 -18.62
C TYR A 240 -6.66 -10.61 -18.18
N GLY A 241 -5.42 -10.78 -18.61
CA GLY A 241 -4.59 -11.91 -18.18
C GLY A 241 -4.05 -11.74 -16.75
N LEU A 242 -4.00 -10.49 -16.28
CA LEU A 242 -3.59 -10.14 -14.90
C LEU A 242 -4.43 -8.98 -14.39
N ILE A 243 -4.99 -9.13 -13.18
CA ILE A 243 -5.72 -8.05 -12.49
C ILE A 243 -5.03 -7.76 -11.15
N VAL A 244 -4.77 -6.50 -10.87
CA VAL A 244 -4.35 -6.01 -9.54
C VAL A 244 -5.53 -5.29 -8.92
N LEU A 245 -5.93 -5.73 -7.73
CA LEU A 245 -7.03 -5.18 -6.94
C LEU A 245 -6.50 -4.82 -5.56
N ASP A 246 -6.23 -3.53 -5.33
CA ASP A 246 -5.67 -3.00 -4.08
C ASP A 246 -6.55 -1.86 -3.53
N PRO A 247 -7.77 -2.17 -3.05
CA PRO A 247 -8.71 -1.17 -2.58
C PRO A 247 -8.25 -0.53 -1.27
N PRO A 248 -8.58 0.75 -1.03
CA PRO A 248 -8.43 1.35 0.29
C PRO A 248 -9.32 0.61 1.31
N SER A 249 -8.89 0.58 2.58
CA SER A 249 -9.71 -0.04 3.66
C SER A 249 -11.10 0.55 3.74
N PHE A 250 -11.21 1.86 3.48
CA PHE A 250 -12.45 2.61 3.50
C PHE A 250 -12.36 3.83 2.57
N SER A 251 -13.45 4.17 1.87
CA SER A 251 -13.55 5.40 1.09
C SER A 251 -14.99 5.94 1.10
N ASN A 252 -15.12 7.23 1.35
CA ASN A 252 -16.40 7.96 1.34
C ASN A 252 -16.36 9.17 0.40
N SER A 253 -15.63 9.07 -0.70
CA SER A 253 -15.50 10.15 -1.67
C SER A 253 -16.89 10.58 -2.21
N LYS A 254 -17.16 11.89 -2.25
CA LYS A 254 -18.40 12.45 -2.83
C LYS A 254 -18.59 12.09 -4.32
N ARG A 255 -17.54 11.58 -4.99
CA ARG A 255 -17.59 11.15 -6.39
C ARG A 255 -17.96 9.68 -6.56
N MET A 256 -18.05 8.92 -5.46
CA MET A 256 -18.50 7.53 -5.46
C MET A 256 -20.02 7.47 -5.32
N GLN A 257 -20.62 6.45 -5.90
CA GLN A 257 -21.98 6.08 -5.57
C GLN A 257 -21.98 5.24 -4.28
N GLY A 258 -21.92 5.92 -3.12
CA GLY A 258 -21.93 5.27 -1.80
C GLY A 258 -20.54 5.28 -1.13
N VAL A 259 -20.38 4.38 -0.19
CA VAL A 259 -19.19 4.23 0.65
C VAL A 259 -18.58 2.87 0.37
N LEU A 260 -17.29 2.83 0.06
CA LEU A 260 -16.51 1.60 -0.02
C LEU A 260 -16.02 1.20 1.37
N ASP A 261 -16.29 -0.03 1.75
CA ASP A 261 -15.70 -0.72 2.90
C ASP A 261 -15.16 -2.06 2.41
N VAL A 262 -13.84 -2.24 2.45
CA VAL A 262 -13.21 -3.45 1.89
C VAL A 262 -13.67 -4.72 2.59
N GLN A 263 -13.96 -4.67 3.90
CA GLN A 263 -14.47 -5.84 4.62
C GLN A 263 -15.85 -6.27 4.11
N ARG A 264 -16.72 -5.31 3.84
CA ARG A 264 -18.08 -5.56 3.31
C ARG A 264 -18.06 -5.91 1.82
N ASP A 265 -17.28 -5.18 1.05
CA ASP A 265 -17.42 -5.12 -0.42
C ASP A 265 -16.45 -6.06 -1.17
N HIS A 266 -15.47 -6.69 -0.49
CA HIS A 266 -14.44 -7.48 -1.17
C HIS A 266 -14.99 -8.63 -2.03
N VAL A 267 -16.08 -9.30 -1.61
CA VAL A 267 -16.70 -10.38 -2.40
C VAL A 267 -17.22 -9.86 -3.73
N ALA A 268 -17.89 -8.69 -3.72
CA ALA A 268 -18.41 -8.06 -4.94
C ALA A 268 -17.28 -7.61 -5.85
N LEU A 269 -16.23 -7.00 -5.29
CA LEU A 269 -15.03 -6.58 -6.02
C LEU A 269 -14.34 -7.77 -6.68
N VAL A 270 -14.07 -8.85 -5.92
CA VAL A 270 -13.41 -10.06 -6.43
C VAL A 270 -14.26 -10.70 -7.53
N ARG A 271 -15.58 -10.85 -7.34
CA ARG A 271 -16.48 -11.41 -8.38
C ARG A 271 -16.53 -10.54 -9.63
N GLY A 272 -16.54 -9.22 -9.49
CA GLY A 272 -16.46 -8.28 -10.61
C GLY A 272 -15.16 -8.47 -11.41
N CYS A 273 -14.03 -8.58 -10.73
CA CYS A 273 -12.74 -8.85 -11.37
C CYS A 273 -12.70 -10.22 -12.07
N LEU A 274 -13.24 -11.27 -11.44
CA LEU A 274 -13.29 -12.62 -12.04
C LEU A 274 -14.11 -12.66 -13.34
N ALA A 275 -15.14 -11.82 -13.46
CA ALA A 275 -15.91 -11.70 -14.70
C ALA A 275 -15.10 -11.10 -15.86
N LEU A 276 -14.05 -10.32 -15.55
CA LEU A 276 -13.15 -9.71 -16.53
C LEU A 276 -11.87 -10.51 -16.75
N LEU A 277 -11.65 -11.56 -15.96
CA LEU A 277 -10.43 -12.34 -16.03
C LEU A 277 -10.45 -13.27 -17.26
N ALA A 278 -9.35 -13.28 -18.01
CA ALA A 278 -9.15 -14.20 -19.13
C ALA A 278 -9.07 -15.66 -18.64
N SER A 279 -9.31 -16.61 -19.52
CA SER A 279 -9.03 -18.02 -19.21
C SER A 279 -7.55 -18.20 -18.88
N GLY A 280 -7.25 -18.86 -17.74
CA GLY A 280 -5.89 -18.99 -17.21
C GLY A 280 -5.29 -17.69 -16.65
N GLY A 281 -6.09 -16.63 -16.57
CA GLY A 281 -5.67 -15.36 -15.97
C GLY A 281 -5.58 -15.44 -14.45
N GLU A 282 -4.92 -14.45 -13.87
CA GLU A 282 -4.64 -14.35 -12.45
C GLU A 282 -5.01 -12.99 -11.89
N MET A 283 -5.40 -12.95 -10.62
CA MET A 283 -5.63 -11.72 -9.89
C MET A 283 -4.79 -11.69 -8.61
N LEU A 284 -4.22 -10.54 -8.32
CA LEU A 284 -3.64 -10.22 -7.02
C LEU A 284 -4.62 -9.29 -6.29
N PHE A 285 -5.12 -9.76 -5.15
CA PHE A 285 -5.95 -8.96 -4.25
C PHE A 285 -5.16 -8.64 -2.99
N SER A 286 -5.06 -7.37 -2.64
CA SER A 286 -4.39 -6.92 -1.41
C SER A 286 -5.26 -6.00 -0.58
N THR A 287 -4.97 -5.92 0.72
CA THR A 287 -5.60 -4.95 1.64
C THR A 287 -4.69 -4.70 2.84
N ASN A 288 -4.66 -3.45 3.31
CA ASN A 288 -3.96 -3.02 4.51
C ASN A 288 -4.88 -2.99 5.77
N LEU A 289 -6.12 -3.44 5.67
CA LEU A 289 -7.03 -3.55 6.82
C LEU A 289 -6.59 -4.69 7.75
N HIS A 290 -6.05 -4.36 8.92
CA HIS A 290 -5.53 -5.33 9.89
C HIS A 290 -6.56 -6.37 10.36
N SER A 291 -7.81 -5.94 10.53
CA SER A 291 -8.93 -6.79 10.97
C SER A 291 -9.59 -7.57 9.83
N PHE A 292 -9.08 -7.46 8.60
CA PHE A 292 -9.72 -8.06 7.43
C PHE A 292 -9.85 -9.57 7.55
N LYS A 293 -11.04 -10.07 7.24
CA LYS A 293 -11.37 -11.49 7.16
C LYS A 293 -11.93 -11.77 5.76
N LEU A 294 -11.20 -12.61 5.02
CA LEU A 294 -11.65 -13.04 3.70
C LEU A 294 -12.86 -13.99 3.86
N ASP A 295 -13.93 -13.71 3.12
CA ASP A 295 -15.10 -14.60 3.04
C ASP A 295 -14.81 -15.71 2.02
N ALA A 296 -14.15 -16.76 2.51
CA ALA A 296 -13.77 -17.90 1.68
C ALA A 296 -14.97 -18.70 1.18
N ASP A 297 -16.05 -18.76 1.96
CA ASP A 297 -17.27 -19.51 1.61
C ASP A 297 -17.99 -18.83 0.44
N ALA A 298 -18.13 -17.52 0.48
CA ALA A 298 -18.69 -16.75 -0.63
C ALA A 298 -17.83 -16.80 -1.91
N LEU A 299 -16.55 -17.16 -1.80
CA LEU A 299 -15.58 -17.26 -2.89
C LEU A 299 -15.14 -18.73 -3.15
N ALA A 300 -15.87 -19.74 -2.69
CA ALA A 300 -15.49 -21.15 -2.78
C ALA A 300 -15.28 -21.67 -4.23
N ALA A 301 -15.86 -20.98 -5.23
CA ALA A 301 -15.72 -21.35 -6.64
C ALA A 301 -14.37 -20.92 -7.28
N VAL A 302 -13.45 -20.32 -6.53
CA VAL A 302 -12.17 -19.84 -7.01
C VAL A 302 -11.01 -20.39 -6.20
N LYS A 303 -9.90 -20.63 -6.86
CA LYS A 303 -8.66 -21.06 -6.19
C LYS A 303 -7.93 -19.82 -5.64
N MET A 304 -7.82 -19.75 -4.32
CA MET A 304 -7.19 -18.66 -3.62
C MET A 304 -6.02 -19.16 -2.78
N ARG A 305 -4.89 -18.44 -2.85
CA ARG A 305 -3.73 -18.69 -2.02
C ARG A 305 -3.24 -17.38 -1.42
N GLU A 306 -3.17 -17.29 -0.10
CA GLU A 306 -2.53 -16.17 0.56
C GLU A 306 -1.02 -16.20 0.33
N ILE A 307 -0.48 -15.07 -0.12
CA ILE A 307 0.95 -14.88 -0.45
C ILE A 307 1.57 -13.72 0.32
N SER A 308 0.94 -13.23 1.38
CA SER A 308 1.38 -12.06 2.17
C SER A 308 2.84 -12.15 2.59
N ALA A 309 3.31 -13.33 3.01
CA ALA A 309 4.71 -13.53 3.42
C ALA A 309 5.72 -13.27 2.29
N GLN A 310 5.30 -13.41 1.02
CA GLN A 310 6.13 -13.23 -0.17
C GLN A 310 6.07 -11.80 -0.72
N THR A 311 5.08 -11.00 -0.30
CA THR A 311 4.80 -9.67 -0.84
C THR A 311 5.22 -8.53 0.09
N VAL A 312 5.45 -8.80 1.38
CA VAL A 312 5.96 -7.79 2.32
C VAL A 312 7.48 -7.72 2.23
N PRO A 313 8.06 -6.55 1.90
CA PRO A 313 9.49 -6.37 1.74
C PRO A 313 10.28 -6.59 3.04
N PRO A 314 11.59 -6.95 2.97
CA PRO A 314 12.39 -7.27 4.15
C PRO A 314 12.67 -6.08 5.07
N ASP A 315 12.59 -4.86 4.57
CA ASP A 315 12.73 -3.61 5.34
C ASP A 315 11.49 -3.30 6.21
N PHE A 316 10.38 -4.02 6.03
CA PHE A 316 9.20 -3.91 6.90
C PHE A 316 9.28 -4.96 8.01
N ARG A 317 9.38 -4.48 9.26
CA ARG A 317 9.33 -5.35 10.45
C ARG A 317 7.93 -5.93 10.66
N ASN A 318 6.89 -5.12 10.44
CA ASN A 318 5.51 -5.57 10.50
C ASN A 318 5.17 -6.42 9.28
N ARG A 319 5.28 -7.75 9.44
CA ARG A 319 4.95 -8.71 8.36
C ARG A 319 3.47 -8.79 8.03
N ARG A 320 2.62 -8.04 8.76
CA ARG A 320 1.18 -7.91 8.53
C ARG A 320 0.79 -6.49 8.13
N ILE A 321 1.71 -5.74 7.51
CA ILE A 321 1.44 -4.37 7.05
C ILE A 321 0.34 -4.35 5.99
N HIS A 322 0.30 -5.37 5.13
CA HIS A 322 -0.79 -5.71 4.25
C HIS A 322 -0.97 -7.24 4.18
N ARG A 323 -2.10 -7.66 3.63
CA ARG A 323 -2.34 -9.05 3.22
C ARG A 323 -2.53 -9.10 1.71
N CYS A 324 -2.09 -10.18 1.07
CA CYS A 324 -2.18 -10.36 -0.37
C CYS A 324 -2.56 -11.80 -0.72
N TRP A 325 -3.50 -11.95 -1.65
CA TRP A 325 -3.93 -13.23 -2.19
C TRP A 325 -3.69 -13.28 -3.69
N ARG A 326 -3.23 -14.43 -4.16
CA ARG A 326 -3.23 -14.79 -5.58
C ARG A 326 -4.45 -15.65 -5.85
N ILE A 327 -5.27 -15.21 -6.79
CA ILE A 327 -6.57 -15.78 -7.11
C ILE A 327 -6.57 -16.18 -8.60
N THR A 328 -7.04 -17.40 -8.89
CA THR A 328 -7.21 -17.89 -10.26
C THR A 328 -8.62 -18.40 -10.45
N ALA A 329 -9.21 -18.18 -11.63
CA ALA A 329 -10.46 -18.82 -11.98
C ALA A 329 -10.25 -20.34 -12.01
N ALA A 330 -11.20 -21.11 -11.45
CA ALA A 330 -11.18 -22.56 -11.59
C ALA A 330 -11.23 -22.93 -13.09
N THR A 331 -10.37 -23.83 -13.50
CA THR A 331 -10.39 -24.36 -14.88
C THR A 331 -11.69 -25.15 -15.13
N ALA A 332 -12.12 -25.24 -16.39
CA ALA A 332 -13.38 -25.92 -16.74
C ALA A 332 -13.45 -27.38 -16.21
N GLY A 333 -12.30 -28.07 -16.13
CA GLY A 333 -12.23 -29.45 -15.59
C GLY A 333 -12.44 -29.55 -14.06
N GLU A 334 -12.01 -28.53 -13.30
CA GLU A 334 -12.17 -28.53 -11.83
C GLU A 334 -13.61 -28.19 -11.39
N ARG A 335 -14.43 -27.60 -12.30
CA ARG A 335 -15.85 -27.31 -12.03
C ARG A 335 -16.73 -28.56 -12.03
N ASP A 336 -16.36 -29.58 -12.77
CA ASP A 336 -17.14 -30.85 -12.85
C ASP A 336 -16.87 -31.77 -11.66
N GLU A 337 -15.64 -31.82 -11.12
CA GLU A 337 -15.34 -32.64 -9.95
C GLU A 337 -16.03 -32.14 -8.66
N GLY A 338 -16.27 -30.83 -8.54
CA GLY A 338 -17.02 -30.23 -7.42
C GLY A 338 -18.52 -30.62 -7.43
N LYS A 339 -19.11 -30.83 -8.61
CA LYS A 339 -20.51 -31.24 -8.75
C LYS A 339 -20.71 -32.74 -8.47
N ILE A 340 -19.74 -33.58 -8.76
CA ILE A 340 -19.81 -35.02 -8.53
C ILE A 340 -19.74 -35.39 -7.04
N LYS A 341 -19.00 -34.59 -6.24
CA LYS A 341 -18.91 -34.82 -4.78
C LYS A 341 -20.13 -34.37 -3.99
N SER A 342 -20.94 -33.43 -4.53
CA SER A 342 -22.18 -32.98 -3.86
C SER A 342 -23.42 -33.81 -4.16
N SER A 343 -23.40 -34.70 -5.17
CA SER A 343 -24.52 -35.57 -5.56
C SER A 343 -24.43 -36.98 -4.99
N GLY A 344 -23.34 -37.32 -4.28
CA GLY A 344 -23.10 -38.68 -3.75
C GLY A 344 -23.52 -38.93 -2.30
N SER A 345 -24.17 -37.99 -1.59
CA SER A 345 -24.47 -38.13 -0.17
C SER A 345 -25.97 -38.13 0.17
N HIS A 346 -26.78 -38.79 -0.70
CA HIS A 346 -28.15 -39.14 -0.36
C HIS A 346 -28.46 -40.48 -0.98
N LYS A 347 -28.09 -41.57 -0.29
CA LYS A 347 -28.77 -42.90 -0.31
C LYS A 347 -28.07 -43.83 0.71
N LEU A 348 -28.72 -44.06 1.73
CA LEU A 348 -28.99 -45.22 2.59
C LEU A 348 -29.04 -44.84 4.06
#